data_80afb1515fc38fdc594f41821e5eba2c
#
_entry.id   80afb1515fc38fdc594f41821e5eba2c
#
_cell.length_a   1.000
_cell.length_b   1.000
_cell.length_c   1.000
_cell.angle_alpha   90.00
_cell.angle_beta   90.00
_cell.angle_gamma   90.00
#
_symmetry.space_group_name_H-M   'P 1'
#
loop_
_entity.id
_entity.type
_entity.pdbx_description
1 polymer ?
#
loop_
_entity_poly.entity_id
_entity_poly.type
_entity_poly.pdbx_seq_one_letter_code
_entity_poly.pdbx_strand_id
1 'polypeptide(L)'
;MEKLRIKFLEKVALYPKTYEELVTRLTRVGDVSKSLGTNEEQFERGKAFGSVYECFMYATMVGIKARNSLPFERGAAGKKFLPIKDWKPDAIVQYLFMSLLALGDFPLSDLEALGTDAEDKKASELVNLMECYAKGGFELMSDKRKASPQFFESPSNVVTFLKEMKPLNN
;
A
#
# COMPACT_ATOMS: atom_id res chain seq x y z
N MET A 1 13.71 0.12 18.68
CA MET A 1 12.93 -0.50 17.59
C MET A 1 11.43 -0.58 17.89
N GLU A 2 10.98 -1.05 19.05
CA GLU A 2 9.56 -1.16 19.38
C GLU A 2 8.84 0.19 19.41
N LYS A 3 9.43 1.22 20.00
CA LYS A 3 8.87 2.58 20.02
C LYS A 3 8.69 3.17 18.62
N LEU A 4 9.68 2.99 17.74
CA LEU A 4 9.58 3.42 16.34
C LEU A 4 8.40 2.72 15.64
N ARG A 5 8.23 1.41 15.87
CA ARG A 5 7.10 0.65 15.33
C ARG A 5 5.77 1.20 15.83
N ILE A 6 5.64 1.51 17.11
CA ILE A 6 4.42 2.11 17.69
C ILE A 6 4.13 3.45 16.98
N LYS A 7 5.14 4.31 16.84
CA LYS A 7 4.99 5.59 16.13
C LYS A 7 4.58 5.41 14.67
N PHE A 8 5.15 4.43 13.96
CA PHE A 8 4.75 4.09 12.61
C PHE A 8 3.28 3.65 12.53
N LEU A 9 2.84 2.79 13.44
CA LEU A 9 1.46 2.30 13.47
C LEU A 9 0.42 3.39 13.73
N GLU A 10 0.79 4.44 14.47
CA GLU A 10 -0.09 5.61 14.73
C GLU A 10 -0.27 6.52 13.51
N LYS A 11 0.59 6.39 12.48
CA LYS A 11 0.52 7.24 11.28
C LYS A 11 -0.66 6.85 10.38
N VAL A 12 -1.05 7.83 9.57
CA VAL A 12 -2.02 7.66 8.48
C VAL A 12 -1.28 7.78 7.17
N ALA A 13 -1.37 6.77 6.32
CA ALA A 13 -0.84 6.81 4.97
C ALA A 13 -1.80 7.52 4.01
N LEU A 14 -1.24 8.03 2.93
CA LEU A 14 -1.96 8.66 1.84
C LEU A 14 -1.67 7.92 0.54
N TYR A 15 -2.65 7.88 -0.36
CA TYR A 15 -2.39 7.50 -1.74
C TYR A 15 -2.74 8.66 -2.70
N PRO A 16 -2.08 8.74 -3.87
CA PRO A 16 -2.35 9.81 -4.82
C PRO A 16 -3.79 9.76 -5.34
N LYS A 17 -4.51 10.89 -5.31
CA LYS A 17 -5.88 11.01 -5.82
C LYS A 17 -6.02 10.60 -7.29
N THR A 18 -4.95 10.71 -8.06
CA THR A 18 -4.90 10.25 -9.46
C THR A 18 -5.24 8.77 -9.63
N TYR A 19 -5.07 7.96 -8.58
CA TYR A 19 -5.41 6.53 -8.58
C TYR A 19 -6.72 6.22 -7.85
N GLU A 20 -7.51 7.24 -7.49
CA GLU A 20 -8.78 7.04 -6.75
C GLU A 20 -9.75 6.17 -7.53
N GLU A 21 -9.87 6.36 -8.84
CA GLU A 21 -10.72 5.52 -9.69
C GLU A 21 -10.25 4.05 -9.68
N LEU A 22 -8.94 3.83 -9.80
CA LEU A 22 -8.36 2.48 -9.74
C LEU A 22 -8.67 1.82 -8.39
N VAL A 23 -8.40 2.51 -7.29
CA VAL A 23 -8.64 2.02 -5.93
C VAL A 23 -10.13 1.70 -5.73
N THR A 24 -11.03 2.60 -6.12
CA THR A 24 -12.49 2.41 -5.99
C THR A 24 -12.96 1.20 -6.80
N ARG A 25 -12.42 0.99 -7.98
CA ARG A 25 -12.79 -0.17 -8.81
C ARG A 25 -12.30 -1.49 -8.26
N LEU A 26 -11.13 -1.52 -7.63
CA LEU A 26 -10.52 -2.74 -7.11
C LEU A 26 -10.92 -3.06 -5.66
N THR A 27 -11.58 -2.14 -4.96
CA THR A 27 -11.97 -2.30 -3.55
C THR A 27 -13.48 -2.31 -3.36
N ARG A 28 -13.95 -2.90 -2.25
CA ARG A 28 -15.37 -3.02 -1.91
C ARG A 28 -15.97 -1.79 -1.23
N VAL A 29 -15.21 -0.72 -1.07
CA VAL A 29 -15.54 0.45 -0.23
C VAL A 29 -16.76 1.26 -0.72
N GLY A 30 -17.29 1.02 -1.90
CA GLY A 30 -18.51 1.69 -2.38
C GLY A 30 -19.79 0.87 -2.33
N ASP A 31 -19.67 -0.42 -2.11
CA ASP A 31 -20.80 -1.34 -2.28
C ASP A 31 -21.55 -1.69 -0.99
N VAL A 32 -21.00 -1.35 0.17
CA VAL A 32 -21.57 -1.73 1.49
C VAL A 32 -22.89 -1.05 1.80
N SER A 33 -23.20 0.08 1.15
CA SER A 33 -24.42 0.85 1.42
C SER A 33 -25.59 0.55 0.47
N LYS A 34 -25.40 -0.26 -0.58
CA LYS A 34 -26.40 -0.41 -1.66
C LYS A 34 -26.71 -1.84 -2.09
N SER A 35 -26.04 -2.87 -1.62
CA SER A 35 -26.35 -4.22 -2.07
C SER A 35 -26.82 -5.13 -0.95
N LEU A 36 -28.06 -5.45 -0.96
CA LEU A 36 -28.67 -6.68 -0.41
C LEU A 36 -28.21 -7.94 -1.19
N GLY A 37 -27.03 -7.90 -1.83
CA GLY A 37 -26.48 -9.02 -2.57
C GLY A 37 -25.68 -9.95 -1.66
N THR A 38 -25.65 -11.25 -2.01
CA THR A 38 -24.85 -12.27 -1.33
C THR A 38 -23.36 -12.00 -1.50
N ASN A 39 -22.53 -12.54 -0.59
CA ASN A 39 -21.05 -12.44 -0.68
C ASN A 39 -20.51 -12.92 -2.04
N GLU A 40 -21.19 -13.86 -2.71
CA GLU A 40 -20.84 -14.39 -4.03
C GLU A 40 -21.03 -13.36 -5.13
N GLU A 41 -22.11 -12.57 -5.12
CA GLU A 41 -22.32 -11.49 -6.10
C GLU A 41 -21.30 -10.36 -5.98
N GLN A 42 -20.75 -10.15 -4.78
CA GLN A 42 -19.69 -9.19 -4.55
C GLN A 42 -18.34 -9.67 -5.12
N PHE A 43 -18.09 -10.98 -5.12
CA PHE A 43 -16.94 -11.60 -5.80
C PHE A 43 -17.10 -11.54 -7.33
N GLU A 44 -18.29 -11.70 -7.86
CA GLU A 44 -18.57 -11.66 -9.30
C GLU A 44 -18.36 -10.26 -9.92
N ARG A 45 -18.32 -9.21 -9.10
CA ARG A 45 -18.08 -7.83 -9.56
C ARG A 45 -16.60 -7.43 -9.71
N GLY A 46 -15.65 -8.36 -9.63
CA GLY A 46 -14.25 -8.10 -9.89
C GLY A 46 -13.54 -7.24 -8.85
N LYS A 47 -14.02 -7.24 -7.60
CA LYS A 47 -13.39 -6.53 -6.49
C LYS A 47 -12.27 -7.37 -5.87
N ALA A 48 -11.03 -7.10 -6.27
CA ALA A 48 -9.86 -7.86 -5.85
C ALA A 48 -9.53 -7.71 -4.35
N PHE A 49 -9.88 -6.57 -3.75
CA PHE A 49 -9.53 -6.24 -2.37
C PHE A 49 -10.76 -5.89 -1.53
N GLY A 50 -10.74 -6.32 -0.26
CA GLY A 50 -11.83 -6.03 0.68
C GLY A 50 -11.84 -4.59 1.18
N SER A 51 -10.69 -3.91 1.13
CA SER A 51 -10.52 -2.56 1.68
C SER A 51 -9.47 -1.75 0.92
N VAL A 52 -9.47 -0.43 1.15
CA VAL A 52 -8.47 0.48 0.58
C VAL A 52 -7.07 0.14 1.08
N TYR A 53 -6.91 -0.18 2.36
CA TYR A 53 -5.60 -0.49 2.91
C TYR A 53 -5.01 -1.81 2.34
N GLU A 54 -5.85 -2.81 2.04
CA GLU A 54 -5.39 -4.04 1.37
C GLU A 54 -4.86 -3.72 -0.04
N CYS A 55 -5.59 -2.92 -0.81
CA CYS A 55 -5.16 -2.45 -2.12
C CYS A 55 -3.85 -1.64 -2.03
N PHE A 56 -3.73 -0.77 -1.03
CA PHE A 56 -2.54 0.03 -0.80
C PHE A 56 -1.33 -0.83 -0.40
N MET A 57 -1.50 -1.79 0.52
CA MET A 57 -0.44 -2.73 0.89
C MET A 57 0.03 -3.54 -0.31
N TYR A 58 -0.90 -4.01 -1.14
CA TYR A 58 -0.58 -4.73 -2.37
C TYR A 58 0.21 -3.86 -3.34
N ALA A 59 -0.23 -2.62 -3.60
CA ALA A 59 0.49 -1.67 -4.45
C ALA A 59 1.90 -1.39 -3.90
N THR A 60 2.04 -1.23 -2.58
CA THR A 60 3.35 -1.08 -1.94
C THR A 60 4.26 -2.28 -2.22
N MET A 61 3.77 -3.50 -2.06
CA MET A 61 4.54 -4.73 -2.35
C MET A 61 4.93 -4.83 -3.82
N VAL A 62 4.03 -4.46 -4.74
CA VAL A 62 4.33 -4.40 -6.18
C VAL A 62 5.44 -3.40 -6.44
N GLY A 63 5.36 -2.19 -5.88
CA GLY A 63 6.38 -1.16 -6.03
C GLY A 63 7.74 -1.59 -5.47
N ILE A 64 7.76 -2.18 -4.28
CA ILE A 64 8.99 -2.70 -3.66
C ILE A 64 9.61 -3.79 -4.55
N LYS A 65 8.83 -4.75 -5.01
CA LYS A 65 9.33 -5.84 -5.84
C LYS A 65 9.82 -5.38 -7.20
N ALA A 66 9.14 -4.40 -7.80
CA ALA A 66 9.56 -3.76 -9.04
C ALA A 66 10.74 -2.79 -8.87
N ARG A 67 11.13 -2.48 -7.64
CA ARG A 67 12.05 -1.37 -7.31
C ARG A 67 11.59 -0.03 -7.89
N ASN A 68 10.29 0.17 -7.96
CA ASN A 68 9.66 1.38 -8.49
C ASN A 68 9.18 2.28 -7.34
N SER A 69 10.02 3.21 -6.95
CA SER A 69 9.69 4.24 -5.95
C SER A 69 9.54 5.59 -6.66
N LEU A 70 8.36 6.15 -6.62
CA LEU A 70 8.04 7.43 -7.26
C LEU A 70 7.82 8.52 -6.23
N PRO A 71 8.43 9.71 -6.38
CA PRO A 71 8.21 10.81 -5.47
C PRO A 71 6.72 11.12 -5.30
N PHE A 72 6.27 11.26 -4.04
CA PHE A 72 4.91 11.60 -3.72
C PHE A 72 4.88 12.77 -2.74
N GLU A 73 4.35 13.90 -3.19
CA GLU A 73 4.12 15.06 -2.34
C GLU A 73 2.82 14.88 -1.57
N ARG A 74 2.94 14.79 -0.25
CA ARG A 74 1.80 14.73 0.66
C ARG A 74 1.06 16.08 0.64
N GLY A 75 -0.22 16.07 0.86
CA GLY A 75 -1.03 17.29 0.91
C GLY A 75 -2.31 17.14 0.09
N ALA A 76 -2.69 18.19 -0.65
CA ALA A 76 -3.94 18.23 -1.41
C ALA A 76 -4.08 17.11 -2.47
N ALA A 77 -2.95 16.61 -2.99
CA ALA A 77 -2.92 15.50 -3.95
C ALA A 77 -3.06 14.11 -3.32
N GLY A 78 -3.06 14.02 -1.98
CA GLY A 78 -3.16 12.76 -1.24
C GLY A 78 -4.55 12.52 -0.67
N LYS A 79 -4.99 11.27 -0.71
CA LYS A 79 -6.22 10.82 -0.07
C LYS A 79 -5.92 9.98 1.16
N LYS A 80 -6.47 10.39 2.31
CA LYS A 80 -6.34 9.69 3.60
C LYS A 80 -7.28 8.48 3.66
N PHE A 81 -6.85 7.47 4.40
CA PHE A 81 -7.67 6.33 4.78
C PHE A 81 -7.33 5.89 6.22
N LEU A 82 -7.60 4.66 6.62
CA LEU A 82 -7.44 4.22 8.02
C LEU A 82 -6.00 4.34 8.53
N PRO A 83 -5.79 4.64 9.83
CA PRO A 83 -4.48 4.55 10.48
C PRO A 83 -3.86 3.16 10.31
N ILE A 84 -2.54 3.09 10.23
CA ILE A 84 -1.82 1.84 9.95
C ILE A 84 -2.08 0.78 11.03
N LYS A 85 -2.28 1.17 12.28
CA LYS A 85 -2.63 0.27 13.40
C LYS A 85 -3.92 -0.52 13.18
N ASP A 86 -4.81 -0.02 12.33
CA ASP A 86 -6.11 -0.65 12.07
C ASP A 86 -6.08 -1.57 10.84
N TRP A 87 -4.93 -1.68 10.15
CA TRP A 87 -4.78 -2.56 8.99
C TRP A 87 -4.61 -4.02 9.40
N LYS A 88 -5.15 -4.91 8.57
CA LYS A 88 -5.07 -6.36 8.77
C LYS A 88 -4.65 -7.06 7.46
N PRO A 89 -3.98 -8.21 7.55
CA PRO A 89 -3.48 -8.87 8.76
C PRO A 89 -2.19 -8.23 9.29
N ASP A 90 -1.99 -8.28 10.60
CA ASP A 90 -0.84 -7.70 11.28
C ASP A 90 0.52 -8.20 10.73
N ALA A 91 0.57 -9.44 10.29
CA ALA A 91 1.77 -10.04 9.72
C ALA A 91 2.25 -9.32 8.45
N ILE A 92 1.33 -8.86 7.58
CA ILE A 92 1.68 -8.09 6.39
C ILE A 92 2.15 -6.70 6.77
N VAL A 93 1.50 -6.04 7.73
CA VAL A 93 1.91 -4.74 8.24
C VAL A 93 3.33 -4.81 8.81
N GLN A 94 3.62 -5.86 9.60
CA GLN A 94 4.95 -6.08 10.14
C GLN A 94 5.99 -6.35 9.03
N TYR A 95 5.64 -7.14 8.03
CA TYR A 95 6.50 -7.39 6.88
C TYR A 95 6.83 -6.10 6.14
N LEU A 96 5.84 -5.24 5.87
CA LEU A 96 6.05 -3.94 5.23
C LEU A 96 6.96 -3.05 6.08
N PHE A 97 6.71 -2.95 7.38
CA PHE A 97 7.56 -2.17 8.29
C PHE A 97 9.03 -2.60 8.23
N MET A 98 9.29 -3.91 8.31
CA MET A 98 10.65 -4.45 8.23
C MET A 98 11.29 -4.25 6.86
N SER A 99 10.52 -4.41 5.79
CA SER A 99 10.99 -4.15 4.42
C SER A 99 11.37 -2.69 4.20
N LEU A 100 10.58 -1.76 4.71
CA LEU A 100 10.85 -0.32 4.62
C LEU A 100 12.08 0.07 5.43
N LEU A 101 12.30 -0.53 6.60
CA LEU A 101 13.53 -0.33 7.38
C LEU A 101 14.77 -0.77 6.58
N ALA A 102 14.68 -1.93 5.93
CA ALA A 102 15.77 -2.46 5.12
C ALA A 102 16.05 -1.62 3.86
N LEU A 103 14.99 -1.06 3.26
CA LEU A 103 15.10 -0.23 2.05
C LEU A 103 15.50 1.22 2.34
N GLY A 104 15.19 1.71 3.53
CA GLY A 104 15.45 3.08 3.93
C GLY A 104 16.88 3.37 4.36
N ASP A 105 17.78 2.39 4.30
CA ASP A 105 19.18 2.49 4.71
C ASP A 105 19.36 3.11 6.11
N PHE A 106 18.53 2.66 7.05
CA PHE A 106 18.57 3.11 8.45
C PHE A 106 19.52 2.23 9.24
N PRO A 107 20.63 2.78 9.81
CA PRO A 107 21.48 2.03 10.69
C PRO A 107 20.70 1.53 11.91
N LEU A 108 20.60 0.22 12.09
CA LEU A 108 19.84 -0.37 13.20
C LEU A 108 20.37 0.07 14.58
N SER A 109 21.68 0.31 14.68
CA SER A 109 22.33 0.85 15.87
C SER A 109 21.79 2.22 16.28
N ASP A 110 21.47 3.06 15.30
CA ASP A 110 20.98 4.41 15.56
C ASP A 110 19.52 4.40 16.03
N LEU A 111 18.75 3.37 15.65
CA LEU A 111 17.33 3.24 16.00
C LEU A 111 17.11 2.92 17.50
N GLU A 112 18.11 2.36 18.18
CA GLU A 112 18.01 2.04 19.62
C GLU A 112 18.30 3.28 20.50
N ALA A 113 19.03 4.24 19.97
CA ALA A 113 19.44 5.45 20.68
C ALA A 113 18.56 6.67 20.40
N LEU A 114 17.48 6.52 19.59
CA LEU A 114 16.61 7.64 19.22
C LEU A 114 15.81 8.18 20.42
N GLY A 115 15.78 9.50 20.56
CA GLY A 115 14.80 10.18 21.41
C GLY A 115 13.43 10.25 20.75
N THR A 116 12.39 10.56 21.53
CA THR A 116 10.98 10.53 21.09
C THR A 116 10.68 11.32 19.82
N ASP A 117 11.26 12.51 19.67
CA ASP A 117 11.05 13.36 18.50
C ASP A 117 11.73 12.78 17.24
N ALA A 118 12.90 12.17 17.41
CA ALA A 118 13.61 11.51 16.33
C ALA A 118 12.88 10.23 15.87
N GLU A 119 12.24 9.50 16.79
CA GLU A 119 11.39 8.33 16.47
C GLU A 119 10.18 8.75 15.64
N ASP A 120 9.50 9.85 15.99
CA ASP A 120 8.35 10.34 15.24
C ASP A 120 8.72 10.80 13.83
N LYS A 121 9.85 11.53 13.71
CA LYS A 121 10.39 11.93 12.40
C LYS A 121 10.71 10.70 11.55
N LYS A 122 11.38 9.70 12.13
CA LYS A 122 11.75 8.48 11.44
C LYS A 122 10.54 7.66 11.00
N ALA A 123 9.51 7.57 11.85
CA ALA A 123 8.24 6.96 11.49
C ALA A 123 7.58 7.66 10.29
N SER A 124 7.65 8.99 10.25
CA SER A 124 7.12 9.77 9.13
C SER A 124 7.92 9.55 7.84
N GLU A 125 9.24 9.42 7.91
CA GLU A 125 10.11 9.07 6.78
C GLU A 125 9.77 7.68 6.23
N LEU A 126 9.54 6.69 7.10
CA LEU A 126 9.12 5.34 6.68
C LEU A 126 7.75 5.34 5.98
N VAL A 127 6.80 6.11 6.49
CA VAL A 127 5.48 6.24 5.84
C VAL A 127 5.62 6.92 4.48
N ASN A 128 6.42 7.97 4.37
CA ASN A 128 6.67 8.62 3.08
C ASN A 128 7.34 7.65 2.08
N LEU A 129 8.31 6.86 2.52
CA LEU A 129 8.94 5.83 1.69
C LEU A 129 7.91 4.79 1.21
N MET A 130 7.04 4.35 2.11
CA MET A 130 5.93 3.43 1.79
C MET A 130 5.00 4.03 0.73
N GLU A 131 4.62 5.30 0.88
CA GLU A 131 3.77 6.02 -0.07
C GLU A 131 4.42 6.17 -1.45
N CYS A 132 5.74 6.38 -1.50
CA CYS A 132 6.49 6.44 -2.76
C CYS A 132 6.48 5.08 -3.48
N TYR A 133 6.68 3.97 -2.77
CA TYR A 133 6.56 2.64 -3.34
C TYR A 133 5.13 2.30 -3.74
N ALA A 134 4.14 2.67 -2.92
CA ALA A 134 2.73 2.49 -3.27
C ALA A 134 2.37 3.22 -4.57
N LYS A 135 2.84 4.46 -4.74
CA LYS A 135 2.64 5.22 -5.98
C LYS A 135 3.23 4.49 -7.18
N GLY A 136 4.46 3.99 -7.07
CA GLY A 136 5.09 3.20 -8.13
C GLY A 136 4.32 1.91 -8.44
N GLY A 137 3.79 1.25 -7.43
CA GLY A 137 2.93 0.07 -7.59
C GLY A 137 1.60 0.39 -8.26
N PHE A 138 0.94 1.48 -7.86
CA PHE A 138 -0.31 1.93 -8.50
C PHE A 138 -0.10 2.30 -9.97
N GLU A 139 1.03 2.91 -10.32
CA GLU A 139 1.36 3.18 -11.72
C GLU A 139 1.40 1.88 -12.54
N LEU A 140 2.15 0.87 -12.06
CA LEU A 140 2.25 -0.42 -12.74
C LEU A 140 0.89 -1.15 -12.83
N MET A 141 0.08 -1.09 -11.78
CA MET A 141 -1.28 -1.63 -11.78
C MET A 141 -2.19 -0.90 -12.78
N SER A 142 -2.08 0.43 -12.84
CA SER A 142 -2.83 1.26 -13.78
C SER A 142 -2.49 0.93 -15.23
N ASP A 143 -1.20 0.79 -15.52
CA ASP A 143 -0.74 0.46 -16.87
C ASP A 143 -1.15 -0.96 -17.29
N LYS A 144 -1.09 -1.91 -16.34
CA LYS A 144 -1.59 -3.27 -16.59
C LYS A 144 -3.08 -3.27 -16.89
N ARG A 145 -3.87 -2.48 -16.17
CA ARG A 145 -5.31 -2.36 -16.38
C ARG A 145 -5.64 -1.67 -17.69
N LYS A 146 -4.89 -0.66 -18.11
CA LYS A 146 -5.05 -0.02 -19.45
C LYS A 146 -4.83 -1.03 -20.56
N ALA A 147 -3.81 -1.88 -20.42
CA ALA A 147 -3.52 -2.94 -21.41
C ALA A 147 -4.54 -4.09 -21.37
N SER A 148 -5.09 -4.40 -20.20
CA SER A 148 -6.05 -5.49 -19.99
C SER A 148 -7.07 -5.07 -18.90
N PRO A 149 -8.19 -4.44 -19.27
CA PRO A 149 -9.13 -3.82 -18.32
C PRO A 149 -9.69 -4.73 -17.24
N GLN A 150 -9.84 -6.01 -17.53
CA GLN A 150 -10.39 -7.02 -16.61
C GLN A 150 -9.33 -7.85 -15.89
N PHE A 151 -8.05 -7.50 -16.04
CA PHE A 151 -6.96 -8.32 -15.53
C PHE A 151 -7.07 -8.61 -14.01
N PHE A 152 -7.36 -7.59 -13.22
CA PHE A 152 -7.47 -7.71 -11.76
C PHE A 152 -8.83 -8.23 -11.25
N GLU A 153 -9.75 -8.59 -12.15
CA GLU A 153 -11.02 -9.23 -11.76
C GLU A 153 -10.82 -10.69 -11.34
N SER A 154 -9.72 -11.31 -11.75
CA SER A 154 -9.35 -12.67 -11.33
C SER A 154 -8.37 -12.63 -10.14
N PRO A 155 -8.70 -13.28 -8.99
CA PRO A 155 -7.78 -13.39 -7.86
C PRO A 155 -6.44 -14.06 -8.23
N SER A 156 -6.45 -15.03 -9.14
CA SER A 156 -5.23 -15.67 -9.62
C SER A 156 -4.30 -14.70 -10.35
N ASN A 157 -4.86 -13.75 -11.13
CA ASN A 157 -4.08 -12.72 -11.81
C ASN A 157 -3.45 -11.73 -10.83
N VAL A 158 -4.16 -11.39 -9.74
CA VAL A 158 -3.61 -10.54 -8.66
C VAL A 158 -2.36 -11.18 -8.05
N VAL A 159 -2.45 -12.47 -7.72
CA VAL A 159 -1.32 -13.23 -7.17
C VAL A 159 -0.19 -13.36 -8.18
N THR A 160 -0.50 -13.69 -9.43
CA THR A 160 0.49 -13.89 -10.50
C THR A 160 1.22 -12.58 -10.81
N PHE A 161 0.50 -11.45 -10.88
CA PHE A 161 1.10 -10.15 -11.13
C PHE A 161 2.17 -9.79 -10.11
N LEU A 162 1.89 -10.02 -8.82
CA LEU A 162 2.88 -9.80 -7.77
C LEU A 162 4.03 -10.82 -7.84
N LYS A 163 3.74 -12.11 -8.07
CA LYS A 163 4.76 -13.16 -8.11
C LYS A 163 5.76 -12.96 -9.26
N GLU A 164 5.28 -12.60 -10.43
CA GLU A 164 6.08 -12.45 -11.64
C GLU A 164 6.74 -11.07 -11.79
N MET A 165 6.38 -10.12 -10.92
CA MET A 165 6.99 -8.80 -10.93
C MET A 165 8.50 -8.90 -10.77
N LYS A 166 9.23 -8.26 -11.66
CA LYS A 166 10.70 -8.15 -11.64
C LYS A 166 11.10 -6.70 -11.44
N PRO A 167 12.31 -6.46 -10.92
CA PRO A 167 12.86 -5.11 -10.89
C PRO A 167 12.84 -4.48 -12.27
N LEU A 168 12.37 -3.24 -12.35
CA LEU A 168 12.50 -2.44 -13.56
C LEU A 168 14.00 -2.20 -13.78
N ASN A 169 14.49 -2.51 -14.99
CA ASN A 169 15.85 -2.16 -15.37
C ASN A 169 15.88 -0.65 -15.57
N ASN A 170 16.55 0.04 -14.66
CA ASN A 170 16.91 1.45 -14.83
C ASN A 170 18.22 1.54 -15.58
#